data_6c73b6f61ef4f56f848ea83d5e9997a6
#
_entry.id   6c73b6f61ef4f56f848ea83d5e9997a6
#
_cell.length_a   1.000
_cell.length_b   1.000
_cell.length_c   1.000
_cell.angle_alpha   90.00
_cell.angle_beta   90.00
_cell.angle_gamma   90.00
#
_symmetry.space_group_name_H-M   'P 1'
#
loop_
_entity.id
_entity.type
_entity.pdbx_description
1 polymer ?
#
loop_
_entity_poly.entity_id
_entity_poly.type
_entity_poly.pdbx_seq_one_letter_code
_entity_poly.pdbx_strand_id
1 'polypeptide(L)'
;MSRTLGFVGLLIVLGIGAYSYMRQTQAVTPQSGAGGTATPRSTIDVVGVKNDLIALANAERRHFAAEGKYVSIEELRSNGDISMQSNNRGPYSYSAETSDTGFRIVATYSGPPNAGVPHTLSIDETMQLKTE
;
A
#
# COMPACT_ATOMS: atom_id res chain seq x y z
N MET A 1 14.99 46.05 -33.79
CA MET A 1 13.65 45.43 -33.82
C MET A 1 13.61 43.96 -33.41
N SER A 2 14.71 43.31 -33.12
CA SER A 2 14.74 41.87 -32.79
C SER A 2 14.66 41.54 -31.26
N ARG A 3 14.61 42.54 -30.39
CA ARG A 3 14.57 42.32 -28.94
C ARG A 3 13.18 42.11 -28.35
N THR A 4 12.14 42.58 -29.01
CA THR A 4 10.75 42.48 -28.54
C THR A 4 10.08 41.15 -28.93
N LEU A 5 10.52 40.53 -30.00
CA LEU A 5 9.98 39.20 -30.42
C LEU A 5 10.41 38.08 -29.46
N GLY A 6 11.59 38.16 -28.87
CA GLY A 6 12.07 37.19 -27.90
C GLY A 6 11.26 37.14 -26.60
N PHE A 7 10.81 38.31 -26.13
CA PHE A 7 10.01 38.40 -24.89
C PHE A 7 8.58 37.86 -25.06
N VAL A 8 7.98 38.07 -26.20
CA VAL A 8 6.63 37.54 -26.49
C VAL A 8 6.67 36.02 -26.61
N GLY A 9 7.70 35.46 -27.24
CA GLY A 9 7.88 34.02 -27.34
C GLY A 9 8.08 33.35 -25.99
N LEU A 10 8.86 33.99 -25.10
CA LEU A 10 9.12 33.47 -23.74
C LEU A 10 7.85 33.45 -22.88
N LEU A 11 7.02 34.47 -22.96
CA LEU A 11 5.76 34.53 -22.20
C LEU A 11 4.74 33.47 -22.67
N ILE A 12 4.71 33.19 -23.98
CA ILE A 12 3.83 32.15 -24.53
C ILE A 12 4.26 30.76 -24.06
N VAL A 13 5.54 30.47 -24.01
CA VAL A 13 6.06 29.18 -23.53
C VAL A 13 5.78 29.00 -22.05
N LEU A 14 5.96 30.02 -21.25
CA LEU A 14 5.64 29.97 -19.81
C LEU A 14 4.14 29.82 -19.55
N GLY A 15 3.30 30.48 -20.35
CA GLY A 15 1.84 30.38 -20.24
C GLY A 15 1.32 28.99 -20.61
N ILE A 16 1.85 28.36 -21.64
CA ILE A 16 1.46 27.02 -22.07
C ILE A 16 1.95 25.97 -21.04
N GLY A 17 3.16 26.14 -20.53
CA GLY A 17 3.72 25.25 -19.51
C GLY A 17 2.91 25.27 -18.21
N ALA A 18 2.55 26.44 -17.72
CA ALA A 18 1.73 26.60 -16.51
C ALA A 18 0.31 26.06 -16.70
N TYR A 19 -0.28 26.28 -17.88
CA TYR A 19 -1.61 25.76 -18.18
C TYR A 19 -1.66 24.22 -18.28
N SER A 20 -0.63 23.63 -18.87
CA SER A 20 -0.51 22.17 -18.96
C SER A 20 -0.28 21.53 -17.59
N TYR A 21 0.50 22.19 -16.73
CA TYR A 21 0.75 21.72 -15.37
C TYR A 21 -0.53 21.76 -14.50
N MET A 22 -1.31 22.81 -14.60
CA MET A 22 -2.58 22.92 -13.87
C MET A 22 -3.61 21.89 -14.32
N ARG A 23 -3.62 21.49 -15.58
CA ARG A 23 -4.52 20.44 -16.05
C ARG A 23 -4.13 19.05 -15.54
N GLN A 24 -2.86 18.77 -15.37
CA GLN A 24 -2.40 17.49 -14.83
C GLN A 24 -2.73 17.32 -13.35
N THR A 25 -2.73 18.39 -12.57
CA THR A 25 -3.10 18.32 -11.15
C THR A 25 -4.60 18.18 -10.93
N GLN A 26 -5.44 18.59 -11.87
CA GLN A 26 -6.88 18.42 -11.79
C GLN A 26 -7.36 17.00 -12.20
N ALA A 27 -6.55 16.28 -12.96
CA ALA A 27 -6.88 14.91 -13.36
C ALA A 27 -6.62 13.86 -12.25
N VAL A 28 -6.00 14.27 -11.16
CA VAL A 28 -5.67 13.40 -10.02
C VAL A 28 -6.56 13.63 -8.79
N THR A 29 -7.54 14.52 -8.87
CA THR A 29 -8.60 14.52 -7.87
C THR A 29 -9.44 13.28 -8.08
N PRO A 30 -9.45 12.32 -7.15
CA PRO A 30 -10.39 11.23 -7.22
C PRO A 30 -11.78 11.87 -7.17
N GLN A 31 -12.44 11.86 -8.29
CA GLN A 31 -13.84 12.22 -8.36
C GLN A 31 -14.55 11.24 -7.43
N SER A 32 -14.97 11.72 -6.28
CA SER A 32 -15.88 10.98 -5.42
C SER A 32 -17.19 10.82 -6.18
N GLY A 33 -17.22 9.82 -7.03
CA GLY A 33 -18.43 9.37 -7.70
C GLY A 33 -19.36 8.82 -6.65
N ALA A 34 -20.42 9.54 -6.35
CA ALA A 34 -21.54 9.01 -5.62
C ALA A 34 -22.07 7.79 -6.37
N GLY A 35 -22.05 6.61 -5.75
CA GLY A 35 -22.72 5.45 -6.33
C GLY A 35 -22.01 4.10 -6.17
N GLY A 36 -21.31 3.85 -5.09
CA GLY A 36 -20.81 2.53 -4.76
C GLY A 36 -20.92 2.25 -3.27
N THR A 37 -21.42 1.08 -2.92
CA THR A 37 -21.55 0.62 -1.53
C THR A 37 -20.20 0.37 -0.83
N ALA A 38 -19.10 0.41 -1.56
CA ALA A 38 -17.76 0.43 -1.00
C ALA A 38 -17.18 1.85 -1.12
N THR A 39 -16.85 2.48 0.00
CA THR A 39 -16.13 3.74 -0.05
C THR A 39 -14.78 3.51 -0.70
N PRO A 40 -14.25 4.42 -1.54
CA PRO A 40 -12.92 4.30 -2.14
C PRO A 40 -11.83 4.02 -1.10
N ARG A 41 -12.02 4.46 0.12
CA ARG A 41 -11.13 4.26 1.24
C ARG A 41 -11.03 2.79 1.66
N SER A 42 -12.15 2.07 1.78
CA SER A 42 -12.13 0.65 2.15
C SER A 42 -11.48 -0.22 1.07
N THR A 43 -11.66 0.11 -0.21
CA THR A 43 -11.00 -0.58 -1.32
C THR A 43 -9.47 -0.37 -1.30
N ILE A 44 -9.02 0.85 -1.03
CA ILE A 44 -7.60 1.18 -0.88
C ILE A 44 -7.00 0.44 0.32
N ASP A 45 -7.70 0.38 1.43
CA ASP A 45 -7.25 -0.30 2.65
C ASP A 45 -7.04 -1.80 2.41
N VAL A 46 -7.93 -2.48 1.71
CA VAL A 46 -7.77 -3.91 1.37
C VAL A 46 -6.57 -4.14 0.45
N VAL A 47 -6.38 -3.31 -0.56
CA VAL A 47 -5.20 -3.39 -1.44
C VAL A 47 -3.92 -3.14 -0.65
N GLY A 48 -3.91 -2.15 0.23
CA GLY A 48 -2.80 -1.87 1.12
C GLY A 48 -2.48 -3.03 2.05
N VAL A 49 -3.50 -3.68 2.62
CA VAL A 49 -3.35 -4.87 3.46
C VAL A 49 -2.74 -6.03 2.68
N LYS A 50 -3.19 -6.29 1.46
CA LYS A 50 -2.60 -7.33 0.59
C LYS A 50 -1.13 -7.06 0.30
N ASN A 51 -0.78 -5.81 -0.01
CA ASN A 51 0.61 -5.40 -0.24
C ASN A 51 1.47 -5.56 1.02
N ASP A 52 0.94 -5.21 2.19
CA ASP A 52 1.62 -5.39 3.46
C ASP A 52 1.87 -6.87 3.77
N LEU A 53 0.89 -7.74 3.55
CA LEU A 53 1.05 -9.18 3.72
C LEU A 53 2.14 -9.75 2.82
N ILE A 54 2.19 -9.33 1.56
CA ILE A 54 3.23 -9.74 0.61
C ILE A 54 4.61 -9.24 1.07
N ALA A 55 4.70 -8.00 1.54
CA ALA A 55 5.95 -7.42 2.06
C ALA A 55 6.44 -8.17 3.30
N LEU A 56 5.55 -8.49 4.23
CA LEU A 56 5.87 -9.28 5.42
C LEU A 56 6.32 -10.70 5.06
N ALA A 57 5.63 -11.37 4.15
CA ALA A 57 6.01 -12.71 3.68
C ALA A 57 7.38 -12.73 2.99
N ASN A 58 7.68 -11.72 2.19
CA ASN A 58 9.00 -11.58 1.58
C ASN A 58 10.09 -11.31 2.62
N ALA A 59 9.79 -10.54 3.66
CA ALA A 59 10.72 -10.29 4.76
C ALA A 59 11.03 -11.58 5.53
N GLU A 60 10.00 -12.39 5.84
CA GLU A 60 10.17 -13.70 6.48
C GLU A 60 11.06 -14.62 5.65
N ARG A 61 10.84 -14.69 4.35
CA ARG A 61 11.66 -15.51 3.45
C ARG A 61 13.11 -15.04 3.38
N ARG A 62 13.34 -13.73 3.35
CA ARG A 62 14.71 -13.17 3.40
C ARG A 62 15.38 -13.47 4.72
N HIS A 63 14.67 -13.30 5.83
CA HIS A 63 15.17 -13.60 7.15
C HIS A 63 15.53 -15.08 7.31
N PHE A 64 14.66 -15.96 6.85
CA PHE A 64 14.93 -17.41 6.83
C PHE A 64 16.15 -17.75 5.99
N ALA A 65 16.33 -17.13 4.82
CA ALA A 65 17.51 -17.36 3.98
C ALA A 65 18.81 -16.91 4.66
N ALA A 66 18.77 -15.87 5.49
CA ALA A 66 19.91 -15.32 6.20
C ALA A 66 20.20 -16.04 7.52
N GLU A 67 19.17 -16.33 8.32
CA GLU A 67 19.25 -16.81 9.70
C GLU A 67 18.77 -18.26 9.90
N GLY A 68 18.10 -18.83 8.92
CA GLY A 68 17.57 -20.18 8.98
C GLY A 68 16.32 -20.37 9.84
N LYS A 69 15.64 -19.30 10.18
CA LYS A 69 14.41 -19.32 10.98
C LYS A 69 13.41 -18.25 10.56
N TYR A 70 12.15 -18.48 10.81
CA TYR A 70 11.10 -17.48 10.73
C TYR A 70 10.92 -16.80 12.09
N VAL A 71 10.51 -15.54 12.10
CA VAL A 71 10.43 -14.71 13.30
C VAL A 71 9.12 -13.92 13.37
N SER A 72 8.85 -13.27 14.49
CA SER A 72 7.68 -12.42 14.65
C SER A 72 7.80 -11.12 13.81
N ILE A 73 6.66 -10.46 13.59
CA ILE A 73 6.62 -9.14 12.89
C ILE A 73 7.45 -8.12 13.66
N GLU A 74 7.40 -8.14 14.99
CA GLU A 74 8.18 -7.26 15.87
C GLU A 74 9.68 -7.47 15.69
N GLU A 75 10.10 -8.71 15.54
CA GLU A 75 11.50 -9.05 15.33
C GLU A 75 11.97 -8.64 13.94
N LEU A 76 11.17 -8.84 12.89
CA LEU A 76 11.45 -8.33 11.54
C LEU A 76 11.62 -6.80 11.54
N ARG A 77 10.80 -6.10 12.32
CA ARG A 77 10.91 -4.64 12.46
C ARG A 77 12.18 -4.25 13.19
N SER A 78 12.51 -4.90 14.30
CA SER A 78 13.70 -4.63 15.11
C SER A 78 14.99 -4.87 14.33
N ASN A 79 14.99 -5.88 13.45
CA ASN A 79 16.12 -6.20 12.58
C ASN A 79 16.23 -5.28 11.35
N GLY A 80 15.21 -4.46 11.08
CA GLY A 80 15.17 -3.60 9.90
C GLY A 80 14.75 -4.31 8.61
N ASP A 81 14.22 -5.52 8.71
CA ASP A 81 13.74 -6.30 7.55
C ASP A 81 12.46 -5.72 6.94
N ILE A 82 11.71 -4.96 7.74
CA ILE A 82 10.50 -4.25 7.32
C ILE A 82 10.53 -2.81 7.81
N SER A 83 9.86 -1.92 7.05
CA SER A 83 9.74 -0.49 7.38
C SER A 83 8.42 -0.12 8.06
N MET A 84 7.54 -1.08 8.31
CA MET A 84 6.24 -0.84 8.95
C MET A 84 6.41 -0.35 10.38
N GLN A 85 5.73 0.76 10.73
CA GLN A 85 5.80 1.35 12.07
C GLN A 85 4.84 0.70 13.07
N SER A 86 3.83 -0.02 12.60
CA SER A 86 2.80 -0.63 13.43
C SER A 86 2.31 -1.95 12.83
N ASN A 87 1.67 -2.78 13.66
CA ASN A 87 1.10 -4.06 13.25
C ASN A 87 -0.36 -3.92 12.78
N ASN A 88 -0.73 -2.76 12.27
CA ASN A 88 -2.08 -2.52 11.79
C ASN A 88 -2.10 -1.57 10.60
N ARG A 89 -3.15 -1.67 9.82
CA ARG A 89 -3.51 -0.71 8.77
C ARG A 89 -5.00 -0.43 8.86
N GLY A 90 -5.35 0.76 9.37
CA GLY A 90 -6.76 1.09 9.63
C GLY A 90 -7.38 0.05 10.57
N PRO A 91 -8.51 -0.58 10.18
CA PRO A 91 -9.18 -1.58 11.00
C PRO A 91 -8.57 -2.99 10.92
N TYR A 92 -7.54 -3.20 10.12
CA TYR A 92 -6.84 -4.49 10.03
C TYR A 92 -5.64 -4.52 10.96
N SER A 93 -5.48 -5.61 11.69
CA SER A 93 -4.32 -5.91 12.51
C SER A 93 -3.60 -7.16 12.00
N TYR A 94 -2.26 -7.13 12.03
CA TYR A 94 -1.41 -8.21 11.54
C TYR A 94 -0.87 -9.05 12.68
N SER A 95 -0.84 -10.37 12.47
CA SER A 95 -0.15 -11.32 13.33
C SER A 95 0.60 -12.34 12.48
N ALA A 96 1.71 -12.87 13.01
CA ALA A 96 2.49 -13.90 12.36
C ALA A 96 2.53 -15.14 13.25
N GLU A 97 2.21 -16.28 12.66
CA GLU A 97 2.41 -17.61 13.23
C GLU A 97 3.60 -18.23 12.52
N THR A 98 4.63 -18.59 13.28
CA THR A 98 5.87 -19.12 12.74
C THR A 98 6.18 -20.50 13.31
N SER A 99 6.79 -21.36 12.47
CA SER A 99 7.29 -22.68 12.83
C SER A 99 8.64 -22.91 12.17
N ASP A 100 9.28 -24.03 12.46
CA ASP A 100 10.56 -24.38 11.85
C ASP A 100 10.46 -24.61 10.33
N THR A 101 9.26 -24.92 9.83
CA THR A 101 9.02 -25.32 8.43
C THR A 101 8.24 -24.29 7.63
N GLY A 102 7.63 -23.29 8.26
CA GLY A 102 6.81 -22.33 7.56
C GLY A 102 6.32 -21.17 8.42
N PHE A 103 5.60 -20.28 7.80
CA PHE A 103 4.91 -19.17 8.47
C PHE A 103 3.52 -18.96 7.89
N ARG A 104 2.67 -18.33 8.67
CA ARG A 104 1.38 -17.80 8.23
C ARG A 104 1.21 -16.39 8.81
N ILE A 105 0.99 -15.41 7.95
CA ILE A 105 0.72 -14.04 8.37
C ILE A 105 -0.74 -13.76 8.11
N VAL A 106 -1.43 -13.24 9.12
CA VAL A 106 -2.88 -13.03 9.11
C VAL A 106 -3.18 -11.56 9.36
N ALA A 107 -4.04 -10.99 8.51
CA ALA A 107 -4.65 -9.69 8.72
C ALA A 107 -6.11 -9.90 9.13
N THR A 108 -6.48 -9.42 10.31
CA THR A 108 -7.83 -9.55 10.88
C THR A 108 -8.51 -8.20 10.91
N TYR A 109 -9.73 -8.16 10.35
CA TYR A 109 -10.56 -6.97 10.33
C TYR A 109 -11.33 -6.82 11.65
N SER A 110 -11.26 -5.64 12.26
CA SER A 110 -11.94 -5.30 13.51
C SER A 110 -12.95 -4.17 13.38
N GLY A 111 -13.27 -3.77 12.15
CA GLY A 111 -14.25 -2.72 11.87
C GLY A 111 -15.71 -3.21 11.82
N PRO A 112 -16.63 -2.37 11.34
CA PRO A 112 -18.04 -2.73 11.26
C PRO A 112 -18.30 -3.97 10.40
N PRO A 113 -19.21 -4.88 10.82
CA PRO A 113 -19.40 -6.19 10.16
C PRO A 113 -19.94 -6.12 8.73
N ASN A 114 -20.53 -5.02 8.32
CA ASN A 114 -21.15 -4.84 7.00
C ASN A 114 -20.35 -3.94 6.06
N ALA A 115 -19.04 -3.82 6.27
CA ALA A 115 -18.21 -2.93 5.47
C ALA A 115 -17.89 -3.45 4.05
N GLY A 116 -18.32 -4.68 3.70
CA GLY A 116 -18.09 -5.26 2.38
C GLY A 116 -16.63 -5.60 2.10
N VAL A 117 -15.83 -5.77 3.15
CA VAL A 117 -14.42 -6.15 3.08
C VAL A 117 -14.20 -7.52 3.72
N PRO A 118 -13.15 -8.27 3.33
CA PRO A 118 -12.85 -9.56 3.95
C PRO A 118 -12.55 -9.41 5.44
N HIS A 119 -13.05 -10.34 6.26
CA HIS A 119 -12.74 -10.38 7.68
C HIS A 119 -11.31 -10.83 7.95
N THR A 120 -10.82 -11.76 7.16
CA THR A 120 -9.49 -12.33 7.33
C THR A 120 -8.80 -12.44 5.99
N LEU A 121 -7.57 -11.96 5.94
CA LEU A 121 -6.64 -12.15 4.84
C LEU A 121 -5.41 -12.85 5.39
N SER A 122 -4.89 -13.85 4.69
CA SER A 122 -3.68 -14.54 5.13
C SER A 122 -2.76 -14.86 3.97
N ILE A 123 -1.46 -14.97 4.29
CA ILE A 123 -0.43 -15.41 3.37
C ILE A 123 0.48 -16.39 4.10
N ASP A 124 0.93 -17.42 3.41
CA ASP A 124 1.80 -18.46 3.95
C ASP A 124 3.15 -18.53 3.21
N GLU A 125 3.98 -19.47 3.59
CA GLU A 125 5.31 -19.68 2.99
C GLU A 125 5.26 -20.01 1.49
N THR A 126 4.13 -20.45 0.97
CA THR A 126 3.92 -20.68 -0.46
C THR A 126 3.61 -19.40 -1.23
N MET A 127 3.52 -18.27 -0.55
CA MET A 127 3.14 -16.95 -1.09
C MET A 127 1.71 -16.91 -1.66
N GLN A 128 0.84 -17.82 -1.22
CA GLN A 128 -0.56 -17.81 -1.57
C GLN A 128 -1.36 -16.93 -0.61
N LEU A 129 -2.02 -15.94 -1.18
CA LEU A 129 -2.90 -15.04 -0.45
C LEU A 129 -4.30 -15.63 -0.42
N LYS A 130 -4.82 -15.85 0.78
CA LYS A 130 -6.17 -16.38 1.02
C LYS A 130 -7.04 -15.29 1.64
N THR A 131 -8.33 -15.35 1.33
CA THR A 131 -9.36 -14.42 1.83
C THR A 131 -10.48 -15.24 2.43
N GLU A 132 -10.84 -14.95 3.69
CA GLU A 132 -11.92 -15.60 4.45
C GLU A 132 -12.89 -14.58 5.03
#